data_b375b64cdac080bec15514bac9d54cea
#
_entry.id   b375b64cdac080bec15514bac9d54cea
#
_cell.length_a   1.000
_cell.length_b   1.000
_cell.length_c   1.000
_cell.angle_alpha   90.00
_cell.angle_beta   90.00
_cell.angle_gamma   90.00
#
_symmetry.space_group_name_H-M   'P 1'
#
loop_
_entity.id
_entity.type
_entity.pdbx_description
1 polymer ?
#
loop_
_entity_poly.entity_id
_entity_poly.type
_entity_poly.pdbx_seq_one_letter_code
_entity_poly.pdbx_strand_id
1 'polypeptide(L)'
;MFLINRENMNKVIQRLLTFFIGIPVILGAIFFDPTDSHFIINVIVCAASFLSSIELYKLFSCKTPLTHKYLIVILSTILPVSGTFLILFGKDRHYIDYTNWIFIFSAMIIMAEEIFSNKNFKESNLKVSSAVFIILYTGLLFTFIQRITLFKESKFLLSLFLLTVFINDSAAWFFGVLFGKNNRGLIAASPNKSAAGFSGGCLVSILTCVIAQKNWSEILTGSLYKSVLLGFLCSLSGITGDLIESVFKRSADIKDSGNIIPGRGGVLDSVDSILFTAPVFYILTFILFNPEFIK
;
A
#
# COMPACT_ATOMS: atom_id res chain seq x y z
N MET A 1 -28.74 25.05 -2.31
CA MET A 1 -29.33 24.13 -1.30
C MET A 1 -29.06 22.70 -1.77
N PHE A 2 -28.03 22.06 -1.26
CA PHE A 2 -27.63 20.71 -1.69
C PHE A 2 -28.61 19.70 -1.07
N LEU A 3 -29.49 19.14 -1.87
CA LEU A 3 -30.24 17.94 -1.49
C LEU A 3 -29.23 16.76 -1.46
N ILE A 4 -28.68 16.50 -0.30
CA ILE A 4 -27.88 15.29 -0.06
C ILE A 4 -28.88 14.13 -0.07
N ASN A 5 -28.87 13.34 -1.15
CA ASN A 5 -29.71 12.17 -1.29
C ASN A 5 -29.35 11.19 -0.15
N ARG A 6 -30.34 10.51 0.45
CA ARG A 6 -30.13 9.58 1.59
C ARG A 6 -29.03 8.53 1.32
N GLU A 7 -28.91 8.06 0.10
CA GLU A 7 -27.84 7.11 -0.30
C GLU A 7 -26.45 7.74 -0.23
N ASN A 8 -26.28 8.99 -0.62
CA ASN A 8 -25.01 9.71 -0.53
C ASN A 8 -24.65 10.02 0.92
N MET A 9 -25.63 10.33 1.75
CA MET A 9 -25.44 10.54 3.19
C MET A 9 -24.97 9.26 3.90
N ASN A 10 -25.59 8.12 3.57
CA ASN A 10 -25.15 6.82 4.10
C ASN A 10 -23.71 6.47 3.73
N LYS A 11 -23.27 6.75 2.49
CA LYS A 11 -21.91 6.54 2.05
C LYS A 11 -20.90 7.45 2.77
N VAL A 12 -21.25 8.71 3.02
CA VAL A 12 -20.39 9.62 3.79
C VAL A 12 -20.25 9.15 5.24
N ILE A 13 -21.35 8.76 5.88
CA ILE A 13 -21.35 8.23 7.25
C ILE A 13 -20.50 6.97 7.32
N GLN A 14 -20.63 6.03 6.38
CA GLN A 14 -19.83 4.81 6.32
C GLN A 14 -18.33 5.13 6.20
N ARG A 15 -17.94 6.09 5.35
CA ARG A 15 -16.54 6.52 5.21
C ARG A 15 -15.99 7.12 6.50
N LEU A 16 -16.77 7.95 7.18
CA LEU A 16 -16.39 8.54 8.46
C LEU A 16 -16.23 7.46 9.53
N LEU A 17 -17.16 6.52 9.61
CA LEU A 17 -17.08 5.38 10.55
C LEU A 17 -15.84 4.53 10.27
N THR A 18 -15.57 4.19 9.01
CA THR A 18 -14.38 3.42 8.62
C THR A 18 -13.10 4.16 9.02
N PHE A 19 -13.06 5.48 8.86
CA PHE A 19 -11.92 6.30 9.26
C PHE A 19 -11.76 6.36 10.79
N PHE A 20 -12.84 6.70 11.51
CA PHE A 20 -12.81 6.88 12.97
C PHE A 20 -12.67 5.57 13.75
N ILE A 21 -13.00 4.42 13.17
CA ILE A 21 -12.78 3.11 13.77
C ILE A 21 -11.46 2.52 13.28
N GLY A 22 -11.18 2.58 11.98
CA GLY A 22 -10.01 1.96 11.36
C GLY A 22 -8.69 2.53 11.87
N ILE A 23 -8.56 3.86 11.96
CA ILE A 23 -7.32 4.48 12.46
C ILE A 23 -7.04 4.10 13.92
N PRO A 24 -7.98 4.25 14.88
CA PRO A 24 -7.74 3.80 16.25
C PRO A 24 -7.42 2.31 16.38
N VAL A 25 -8.05 1.45 15.58
CA VAL A 25 -7.73 0.01 15.57
C VAL A 25 -6.30 -0.24 15.12
N ILE A 26 -5.85 0.42 14.04
CA ILE A 26 -4.48 0.28 13.53
C ILE A 26 -3.46 0.86 14.54
N LEU A 27 -3.73 2.04 15.10
CA LEU A 27 -2.87 2.62 16.14
C LEU A 27 -2.85 1.74 17.38
N GLY A 28 -4.00 1.20 17.79
CA GLY A 28 -4.09 0.21 18.86
C GLY A 28 -3.22 -1.01 18.59
N ALA A 29 -3.24 -1.53 17.37
CA ALA A 29 -2.39 -2.65 16.96
C ALA A 29 -0.89 -2.32 16.97
N ILE A 30 -0.51 -1.05 16.74
CA ILE A 30 0.90 -0.62 16.80
C ILE A 30 1.37 -0.46 18.25
N PHE A 31 0.57 0.19 19.11
CA PHE A 31 1.01 0.62 20.44
C PHE A 31 0.73 -0.41 21.54
N PHE A 32 -0.37 -1.17 21.45
CA PHE A 32 -0.81 -2.11 22.47
C PHE A 32 -0.47 -3.57 22.14
N ASP A 33 0.24 -3.84 21.03
CA ASP A 33 0.75 -5.19 20.77
C ASP A 33 1.79 -5.53 21.89
N PRO A 34 1.56 -6.60 22.66
CA PRO A 34 2.48 -7.01 23.72
C PRO A 34 3.78 -7.61 23.18
N THR A 35 3.85 -7.87 21.88
CA THR A 35 5.02 -8.45 21.24
C THR A 35 5.85 -7.35 20.54
N ASP A 36 7.17 -7.38 20.71
CA ASP A 36 8.07 -6.47 19.98
C ASP A 36 8.06 -6.73 18.46
N SER A 37 7.47 -7.83 18.05
CA SER A 37 7.36 -8.27 16.65
C SER A 37 6.16 -7.68 15.90
N HIS A 38 5.33 -6.85 16.51
CA HIS A 38 4.09 -6.30 15.94
C HIS A 38 3.19 -7.38 15.29
N PHE A 39 2.92 -8.46 16.03
CA PHE A 39 2.18 -9.61 15.54
C PHE A 39 0.82 -9.24 14.92
N ILE A 40 0.06 -8.36 15.58
CA ILE A 40 -1.26 -7.93 15.09
C ILE A 40 -1.16 -7.23 13.74
N ILE A 41 -0.20 -6.32 13.57
CA ILE A 41 0.04 -5.64 12.28
C ILE A 41 0.42 -6.64 11.20
N ASN A 42 1.29 -7.60 11.52
CA ASN A 42 1.72 -8.62 10.57
C ASN A 42 0.55 -9.51 10.11
N VAL A 43 -0.36 -9.86 11.01
CA VAL A 43 -1.60 -10.60 10.65
C VAL A 43 -2.52 -9.76 9.77
N ILE A 44 -2.69 -8.47 10.07
CA ILE A 44 -3.47 -7.54 9.23
C ILE A 44 -2.87 -7.45 7.82
N VAL A 45 -1.53 -7.35 7.71
CA VAL A 45 -0.82 -7.31 6.44
C VAL A 45 -1.04 -8.60 5.63
N CYS A 46 -0.99 -9.78 6.26
CA CYS A 46 -1.29 -11.05 5.60
C CYS A 46 -2.73 -11.11 5.08
N ALA A 47 -3.70 -10.70 5.90
CA ALA A 47 -5.11 -10.68 5.50
C ALA A 47 -5.37 -9.67 4.36
N ALA A 48 -4.76 -8.49 4.42
CA ALA A 48 -4.85 -7.48 3.38
C ALA A 48 -4.24 -7.97 2.06
N SER A 49 -3.08 -8.61 2.09
CA SER A 49 -2.46 -9.24 0.92
C SER A 49 -3.35 -10.29 0.28
N PHE A 50 -3.93 -11.19 1.09
CA PHE A 50 -4.85 -12.22 0.62
C PHE A 50 -6.07 -11.63 -0.09
N LEU A 51 -6.74 -10.66 0.56
CA LEU A 51 -7.95 -10.03 0.00
C LEU A 51 -7.63 -9.19 -1.24
N SER A 52 -6.57 -8.39 -1.19
CA SER A 52 -6.13 -7.58 -2.34
C SER A 52 -5.71 -8.44 -3.54
N SER A 53 -5.12 -9.61 -3.31
CA SER A 53 -4.75 -10.52 -4.41
C SER A 53 -5.98 -11.09 -5.13
N ILE A 54 -7.04 -11.38 -4.40
CA ILE A 54 -8.33 -11.81 -4.98
C ILE A 54 -8.96 -10.66 -5.79
N GLU A 55 -8.93 -9.45 -5.26
CA GLU A 55 -9.51 -8.28 -5.92
C GLU A 55 -8.72 -7.93 -7.18
N LEU A 56 -7.39 -7.87 -7.11
CA LEU A 56 -6.55 -7.56 -8.27
C LEU A 56 -6.63 -8.65 -9.34
N TYR A 57 -6.70 -9.93 -8.93
CA TYR A 57 -6.95 -11.02 -9.87
C TYR A 57 -8.26 -10.82 -10.64
N LYS A 58 -9.35 -10.45 -9.96
CA LYS A 58 -10.64 -10.18 -10.60
C LYS A 58 -10.53 -9.02 -11.61
N LEU A 59 -9.86 -7.93 -11.24
CA LEU A 59 -9.64 -6.79 -12.13
C LEU A 59 -8.94 -7.20 -13.42
N PHE A 60 -7.85 -7.95 -13.31
CA PHE A 60 -7.07 -8.38 -14.47
C PHE A 60 -7.80 -9.42 -15.29
N SER A 61 -8.54 -10.34 -14.68
CA SER A 61 -9.28 -11.41 -15.38
C SER A 61 -10.43 -10.90 -16.25
N CYS A 62 -10.86 -9.63 -16.09
CA CYS A 62 -11.89 -9.03 -16.95
C CYS A 62 -11.42 -8.87 -18.41
N LYS A 63 -10.14 -8.62 -18.64
CA LYS A 63 -9.59 -8.31 -19.98
C LYS A 63 -8.41 -9.20 -20.36
N THR A 64 -7.84 -9.94 -19.43
CA THR A 64 -6.62 -10.73 -19.60
C THR A 64 -6.89 -12.17 -19.21
N PRO A 65 -6.55 -13.14 -20.04
CA PRO A 65 -6.52 -14.53 -19.62
C PRO A 65 -5.44 -14.68 -18.55
N LEU A 66 -5.79 -15.28 -17.43
CA LEU A 66 -4.86 -15.54 -16.33
C LEU A 66 -4.73 -17.03 -16.06
N THR A 67 -3.64 -17.42 -15.40
CA THR A 67 -3.44 -18.77 -14.89
C THR A 67 -4.40 -19.04 -13.70
N HIS A 68 -4.26 -20.19 -13.06
CA HIS A 68 -5.15 -20.59 -11.97
C HIS A 68 -5.19 -19.58 -10.84
N LYS A 69 -6.38 -19.05 -10.54
CA LYS A 69 -6.61 -18.05 -9.49
C LYS A 69 -5.98 -18.43 -8.16
N TYR A 70 -6.21 -19.66 -7.71
CA TYR A 70 -5.73 -20.12 -6.40
C TYR A 70 -4.19 -20.12 -6.32
N LEU A 71 -3.51 -20.47 -7.41
CA LEU A 71 -2.06 -20.43 -7.47
C LEU A 71 -1.52 -19.01 -7.25
N ILE A 72 -2.06 -18.02 -8.00
CA ILE A 72 -1.63 -16.62 -7.87
C ILE A 72 -1.90 -16.08 -6.47
N VAL A 73 -3.10 -16.35 -5.90
CA VAL A 73 -3.48 -15.91 -4.57
C VAL A 73 -2.57 -16.52 -3.49
N ILE A 74 -2.29 -17.82 -3.58
CA ILE A 74 -1.38 -18.51 -2.64
C ILE A 74 0.03 -17.93 -2.75
N LEU A 75 0.57 -17.80 -3.97
CA LEU A 75 1.91 -17.27 -4.19
C LEU A 75 2.05 -15.80 -3.77
N SER A 76 0.99 -15.01 -3.88
CA SER A 76 0.97 -13.64 -3.33
C SER A 76 0.99 -13.64 -1.81
N THR A 77 0.15 -14.45 -1.19
CA THR A 77 -0.04 -14.44 0.28
C THR A 77 1.11 -15.09 1.03
N ILE A 78 1.79 -16.08 0.42
CA ILE A 78 2.93 -16.75 1.06
C ILE A 78 4.09 -15.80 1.38
N LEU A 79 4.25 -14.69 0.62
CA LEU A 79 5.28 -13.71 0.87
C LEU A 79 5.12 -13.04 2.26
N PRO A 80 4.01 -12.35 2.57
CA PRO A 80 3.85 -11.76 3.90
C PRO A 80 3.65 -12.82 5.00
N VAL A 81 3.11 -14.01 4.70
CA VAL A 81 2.99 -15.09 5.68
C VAL A 81 4.37 -15.59 6.09
N SER A 82 5.25 -15.86 5.12
CA SER A 82 6.63 -16.25 5.41
C SER A 82 7.40 -15.12 6.12
N GLY A 83 7.14 -13.87 5.75
CA GLY A 83 7.67 -12.71 6.42
C GLY A 83 7.26 -12.66 7.90
N THR A 84 5.99 -12.85 8.20
CA THR A 84 5.49 -12.93 9.58
C THR A 84 6.16 -14.06 10.36
N PHE A 85 6.29 -15.24 9.75
CA PHE A 85 6.94 -16.38 10.39
C PHE A 85 8.40 -16.08 10.73
N LEU A 86 9.13 -15.46 9.80
CA LEU A 86 10.55 -15.10 10.02
C LEU A 86 10.70 -14.02 11.08
N ILE A 87 9.78 -13.05 11.18
CA ILE A 87 9.79 -12.03 12.24
C ILE A 87 9.56 -12.67 13.62
N LEU A 88 8.64 -13.61 13.72
CA LEU A 88 8.25 -14.24 14.98
C LEU A 88 9.27 -15.25 15.50
N PHE A 89 9.83 -16.07 14.62
CA PHE A 89 10.64 -17.25 14.96
C PHE A 89 12.08 -17.17 14.47
N GLY A 90 12.34 -16.31 13.49
CA GLY A 90 13.68 -16.12 12.94
C GLY A 90 14.49 -15.15 13.81
N LYS A 91 15.66 -15.58 14.25
CA LYS A 91 16.65 -14.69 14.88
C LYS A 91 17.62 -14.09 13.85
N ASP A 92 17.35 -14.28 12.57
CA ASP A 92 18.31 -14.01 11.49
C ASP A 92 18.03 -12.68 10.78
N ARG A 93 19.09 -11.95 10.50
CA ARG A 93 19.09 -10.69 9.72
C ARG A 93 18.74 -10.89 8.24
N HIS A 94 18.56 -12.12 7.78
CA HIS A 94 18.30 -12.48 6.39
C HIS A 94 16.83 -12.43 5.96
N TYR A 95 15.94 -11.86 6.78
CA TYR A 95 14.52 -11.69 6.46
C TYR A 95 14.26 -11.14 5.04
N ILE A 96 15.04 -10.10 4.66
CA ILE A 96 14.87 -9.43 3.36
C ILE A 96 15.24 -10.39 2.22
N ASP A 97 16.31 -11.15 2.39
CA ASP A 97 16.78 -12.11 1.39
C ASP A 97 15.76 -13.22 1.20
N TYR A 98 15.23 -13.81 2.27
CA TYR A 98 14.25 -14.89 2.18
C TYR A 98 12.95 -14.45 1.49
N THR A 99 12.40 -13.28 1.79
CA THR A 99 11.20 -12.81 1.11
C THR A 99 11.44 -12.52 -0.36
N ASN A 100 12.62 -12.02 -0.74
CA ASN A 100 12.99 -11.82 -2.13
C ASN A 100 13.17 -13.17 -2.87
N TRP A 101 13.80 -14.18 -2.24
CA TRP A 101 13.91 -15.51 -2.83
C TRP A 101 12.55 -16.18 -3.03
N ILE A 102 11.63 -16.06 -2.07
CA ILE A 102 10.28 -16.59 -2.21
C ILE A 102 9.55 -15.91 -3.40
N PHE A 103 9.75 -14.59 -3.60
CA PHE A 103 9.20 -13.91 -4.76
C PHE A 103 9.80 -14.45 -6.08
N ILE A 104 11.11 -14.64 -6.16
CA ILE A 104 11.77 -15.20 -7.34
C ILE A 104 11.25 -16.62 -7.63
N PHE A 105 11.17 -17.48 -6.61
CA PHE A 105 10.62 -18.83 -6.79
C PHE A 105 9.13 -18.80 -7.19
N SER A 106 8.34 -17.89 -6.65
CA SER A 106 6.94 -17.71 -7.05
C SER A 106 6.81 -17.33 -8.53
N ALA A 107 7.66 -16.43 -9.01
CA ALA A 107 7.71 -16.07 -10.43
C ALA A 107 8.14 -17.27 -11.30
N MET A 108 9.14 -18.05 -10.87
CA MET A 108 9.55 -19.27 -11.58
C MET A 108 8.45 -20.34 -11.62
N ILE A 109 7.67 -20.49 -10.55
CA ILE A 109 6.52 -21.43 -10.50
C ILE A 109 5.46 -21.00 -11.54
N ILE A 110 5.14 -19.71 -11.66
CA ILE A 110 4.20 -19.22 -12.68
C ILE A 110 4.72 -19.50 -14.09
N MET A 111 6.01 -19.29 -14.34
CA MET A 111 6.62 -19.60 -15.65
C MET A 111 6.58 -21.11 -15.94
N ALA A 112 6.87 -21.95 -14.96
CA ALA A 112 6.82 -23.40 -15.12
C ALA A 112 5.39 -23.91 -15.32
N GLU A 113 4.42 -23.34 -14.62
CA GLU A 113 3.00 -23.68 -14.77
C GLU A 113 2.51 -23.45 -16.20
N GLU A 114 2.91 -22.35 -16.83
CA GLU A 114 2.50 -22.05 -18.21
C GLU A 114 3.04 -23.07 -19.23
N ILE A 115 4.20 -23.67 -18.98
CA ILE A 115 4.78 -24.72 -19.85
C ILE A 115 3.92 -25.98 -19.81
N PHE A 116 3.41 -26.36 -18.63
CA PHE A 116 2.71 -27.64 -18.44
C PHE A 116 1.18 -27.55 -18.62
N SER A 117 0.58 -26.37 -18.41
CA SER A 117 -0.88 -26.20 -18.41
C SER A 117 -1.45 -25.92 -19.77
N ASN A 118 -0.68 -25.40 -20.72
CA ASN A 118 -1.19 -24.90 -21.99
C ASN A 118 -0.63 -25.64 -23.21
N LYS A 119 -1.52 -25.89 -24.18
CA LYS A 119 -1.16 -26.39 -25.54
C LYS A 119 -1.04 -25.24 -26.56
N ASN A 120 -1.49 -24.03 -26.21
CA ASN A 120 -1.46 -22.85 -27.06
C ASN A 120 -0.81 -21.69 -26.31
N PHE A 121 0.32 -21.22 -26.77
CA PHE A 121 1.17 -20.21 -26.14
C PHE A 121 0.94 -18.79 -26.65
N LYS A 122 -0.11 -18.54 -27.45
CA LYS A 122 -0.35 -17.24 -28.09
C LYS A 122 -0.45 -16.07 -27.08
N GLU A 123 -0.97 -16.31 -25.88
CA GLU A 123 -1.18 -15.30 -24.83
C GLU A 123 -0.30 -15.51 -23.60
N SER A 124 0.67 -16.42 -23.67
CA SER A 124 1.51 -16.79 -22.51
C SER A 124 2.27 -15.63 -21.91
N ASN A 125 2.82 -14.73 -22.75
CA ASN A 125 3.52 -13.54 -22.26
C ASN A 125 2.60 -12.68 -21.40
N LEU A 126 1.36 -12.48 -21.80
CA LEU A 126 0.37 -11.68 -21.09
C LEU A 126 -0.07 -12.35 -19.78
N LYS A 127 -0.28 -13.68 -19.80
CA LYS A 127 -0.63 -14.47 -18.62
C LYS A 127 0.47 -14.42 -17.57
N VAL A 128 1.70 -14.76 -17.96
CA VAL A 128 2.86 -14.80 -17.06
C VAL A 128 3.14 -13.40 -16.50
N SER A 129 3.21 -12.37 -17.35
CA SER A 129 3.49 -11.01 -16.87
C SER A 129 2.42 -10.49 -15.91
N SER A 130 1.14 -10.73 -16.19
CA SER A 130 0.05 -10.33 -15.33
C SER A 130 0.04 -11.08 -13.99
N ALA A 131 0.30 -12.39 -14.01
CA ALA A 131 0.37 -13.19 -12.80
C ALA A 131 1.55 -12.76 -11.90
N VAL A 132 2.73 -12.59 -12.47
CA VAL A 132 3.92 -12.11 -11.74
C VAL A 132 3.70 -10.69 -11.21
N PHE A 133 3.03 -9.82 -11.98
CA PHE A 133 2.67 -8.48 -11.54
C PHE A 133 1.71 -8.51 -10.33
N ILE A 134 0.69 -9.38 -10.33
CA ILE A 134 -0.22 -9.53 -9.19
C ILE A 134 0.55 -9.97 -7.93
N ILE A 135 1.46 -10.95 -8.05
CA ILE A 135 2.30 -11.42 -6.94
C ILE A 135 3.21 -10.31 -6.43
N LEU A 136 3.82 -9.53 -7.32
CA LEU A 136 4.62 -8.37 -6.93
C LEU A 136 3.78 -7.35 -6.17
N TYR A 137 2.66 -6.94 -6.75
CA TYR A 137 1.83 -5.84 -6.23
C TYR A 137 1.17 -6.20 -4.91
N THR A 138 0.54 -7.39 -4.81
CA THR A 138 -0.23 -7.82 -3.63
C THR A 138 0.52 -8.75 -2.69
N GLY A 139 1.72 -9.19 -3.05
CA GLY A 139 2.58 -10.01 -2.20
C GLY A 139 3.81 -9.24 -1.73
N LEU A 140 4.73 -8.93 -2.66
CA LEU A 140 6.03 -8.36 -2.31
C LEU A 140 5.90 -6.95 -1.69
N LEU A 141 5.04 -6.05 -2.24
CA LEU A 141 4.91 -4.71 -1.70
C LEU A 141 4.40 -4.71 -0.25
N PHE A 142 3.52 -5.62 0.12
CA PHE A 142 3.07 -5.76 1.51
C PHE A 142 4.20 -6.12 2.48
N THR A 143 5.22 -6.87 2.03
CA THR A 143 6.37 -7.20 2.89
C THR A 143 7.17 -5.98 3.34
N PHE A 144 7.10 -4.87 2.60
CA PHE A 144 7.78 -3.63 3.01
C PHE A 144 7.16 -2.99 4.25
N ILE A 145 5.85 -3.16 4.49
CA ILE A 145 5.21 -2.75 5.75
C ILE A 145 5.79 -3.58 6.90
N GLN A 146 5.96 -4.89 6.69
CA GLN A 146 6.57 -5.79 7.67
C GLN A 146 8.05 -5.45 7.93
N ARG A 147 8.80 -5.02 6.89
CA ARG A 147 10.20 -4.59 7.05
C ARG A 147 10.34 -3.37 7.97
N ILE A 148 9.33 -2.47 8.00
CA ILE A 148 9.32 -1.34 8.93
C ILE A 148 9.22 -1.83 10.38
N THR A 149 8.55 -2.96 10.65
CA THR A 149 8.47 -3.54 12.01
C THR A 149 9.80 -4.07 12.54
N LEU A 150 10.79 -4.26 11.69
CA LEU A 150 12.12 -4.73 12.08
C LEU A 150 13.03 -3.62 12.64
N PHE A 151 12.67 -2.36 12.48
CA PHE A 151 13.41 -1.26 13.07
C PHE A 151 13.16 -1.17 14.59
N LYS A 152 14.19 -0.84 15.36
CA LYS A 152 14.10 -0.68 16.81
C LYS A 152 12.98 0.29 17.21
N GLU A 153 12.87 1.42 16.50
CA GLU A 153 11.84 2.43 16.71
C GLU A 153 10.61 2.23 15.81
N SER A 154 10.24 0.98 15.59
CA SER A 154 9.18 0.58 14.65
C SER A 154 7.82 1.20 14.98
N LYS A 155 7.46 1.35 16.25
CA LYS A 155 6.19 2.00 16.66
C LYS A 155 6.10 3.43 16.12
N PHE A 156 7.18 4.19 16.26
CA PHE A 156 7.26 5.55 15.74
C PHE A 156 7.25 5.56 14.19
N LEU A 157 8.10 4.72 13.58
CA LEU A 157 8.25 4.69 12.11
C LEU A 157 7.00 4.20 11.39
N LEU A 158 6.30 3.19 11.92
CA LEU A 158 5.00 2.74 11.40
C LEU A 158 3.94 3.84 11.52
N SER A 159 3.90 4.53 12.68
CA SER A 159 2.97 5.64 12.89
C SER A 159 3.26 6.79 11.95
N LEU A 160 4.52 7.17 11.76
CA LEU A 160 4.92 8.21 10.82
C LEU A 160 4.59 7.82 9.37
N PHE A 161 4.86 6.58 8.97
CA PHE A 161 4.52 6.05 7.67
C PHE A 161 3.03 6.20 7.36
N LEU A 162 2.17 5.66 8.23
CA LEU A 162 0.72 5.72 8.05
C LEU A 162 0.20 7.15 8.11
N LEU A 163 0.72 7.96 9.04
CA LEU A 163 0.34 9.37 9.14
C LEU A 163 0.70 10.13 7.87
N THR A 164 1.88 9.89 7.29
CA THR A 164 2.31 10.55 6.05
C THR A 164 1.38 10.21 4.89
N VAL A 165 0.96 8.94 4.75
CA VAL A 165 0.03 8.51 3.70
C VAL A 165 -1.36 9.10 3.92
N PHE A 166 -1.95 8.94 5.10
CA PHE A 166 -3.32 9.41 5.37
C PHE A 166 -3.46 10.93 5.33
N ILE A 167 -2.43 11.65 5.80
CA ILE A 167 -2.42 13.11 5.75
C ILE A 167 -2.27 13.60 4.30
N ASN A 168 -1.44 12.91 3.49
CA ASN A 168 -1.32 13.22 2.05
C ASN A 168 -2.68 13.15 1.36
N ASP A 169 -3.42 12.06 1.54
CA ASP A 169 -4.72 11.86 0.89
C ASP A 169 -5.77 12.85 1.40
N SER A 170 -5.78 13.11 2.70
CA SER A 170 -6.70 14.07 3.33
C SER A 170 -6.43 15.50 2.87
N ALA A 171 -5.15 15.90 2.83
CA ALA A 171 -4.74 17.21 2.36
C ALA A 171 -4.97 17.37 0.85
N ALA A 172 -4.70 16.33 0.06
CA ALA A 172 -4.97 16.33 -1.37
C ALA A 172 -6.47 16.52 -1.66
N TRP A 173 -7.33 15.87 -0.92
CA TRP A 173 -8.77 16.09 -1.00
C TRP A 173 -9.15 17.53 -0.60
N PHE A 174 -8.66 18.01 0.55
CA PHE A 174 -8.98 19.33 1.09
C PHE A 174 -8.58 20.46 0.14
N PHE A 175 -7.32 20.50 -0.29
CA PHE A 175 -6.82 21.49 -1.24
C PHE A 175 -7.45 21.34 -2.63
N GLY A 176 -7.77 20.12 -3.02
CA GLY A 176 -8.50 19.84 -4.26
C GLY A 176 -9.94 20.40 -4.25
N VAL A 177 -10.62 20.39 -3.11
CA VAL A 177 -11.95 21.02 -2.96
C VAL A 177 -11.85 22.53 -2.96
N LEU A 178 -10.90 23.12 -2.23
CA LEU A 178 -10.77 24.58 -2.09
C LEU A 178 -10.24 25.26 -3.35
N PHE A 179 -9.17 24.71 -3.95
CA PHE A 179 -8.42 25.35 -5.01
C PHE A 179 -8.39 24.59 -6.34
N GLY A 180 -9.04 23.40 -6.37
CA GLY A 180 -8.96 22.50 -7.52
C GLY A 180 -9.94 22.80 -8.66
N LYS A 181 -10.87 23.74 -8.52
CA LYS A 181 -11.99 23.93 -9.47
C LYS A 181 -11.52 24.12 -10.92
N ASN A 182 -10.45 24.84 -11.15
CA ASN A 182 -9.94 25.21 -12.50
C ASN A 182 -8.74 24.36 -12.96
N ASN A 183 -8.28 23.37 -12.15
CA ASN A 183 -7.08 22.58 -12.47
C ASN A 183 -7.30 21.06 -12.25
N ARG A 184 -8.54 20.59 -12.50
CA ARG A 184 -8.91 19.18 -12.57
C ARG A 184 -8.71 18.61 -13.96
N GLY A 185 -8.81 17.29 -14.10
CA GLY A 185 -8.76 16.61 -15.41
C GLY A 185 -7.36 16.41 -15.98
N LEU A 186 -6.32 16.60 -15.17
CA LEU A 186 -4.93 16.39 -15.59
C LEU A 186 -4.63 14.93 -15.93
N ILE A 187 -5.32 14.00 -15.30
CA ILE A 187 -5.09 12.57 -15.43
C ILE A 187 -6.38 11.88 -15.84
N ALA A 188 -6.40 11.28 -17.02
CA ALA A 188 -7.57 10.63 -17.60
C ALA A 188 -8.17 9.52 -16.72
N ALA A 189 -7.33 8.73 -16.03
CA ALA A 189 -7.77 7.67 -15.14
C ALA A 189 -8.55 8.18 -13.91
N SER A 190 -8.27 9.41 -13.47
CA SER A 190 -8.90 10.04 -12.31
C SER A 190 -9.18 11.54 -12.55
N PRO A 191 -10.19 11.88 -13.36
CA PRO A 191 -10.43 13.27 -13.81
C PRO A 191 -10.85 14.23 -12.70
N ASN A 192 -11.28 13.72 -11.54
CA ASN A 192 -11.64 14.54 -10.39
C ASN A 192 -10.46 15.04 -9.57
N LYS A 193 -9.26 14.46 -9.75
CA LYS A 193 -8.04 14.91 -9.09
C LYS A 193 -7.53 16.21 -9.72
N SER A 194 -6.91 17.06 -8.90
CA SER A 194 -6.47 18.39 -9.29
C SER A 194 -4.99 18.62 -8.96
N ALA A 195 -4.33 19.51 -9.71
CA ALA A 195 -2.96 19.94 -9.40
C ALA A 195 -2.85 20.55 -8.00
N ALA A 196 -3.83 21.37 -7.62
CA ALA A 196 -3.88 21.96 -6.28
C ALA A 196 -3.96 20.89 -5.18
N GLY A 197 -4.70 19.81 -5.42
CA GLY A 197 -4.76 18.67 -4.50
C GLY A 197 -3.40 17.98 -4.37
N PHE A 198 -2.75 17.67 -5.48
CA PHE A 198 -1.43 17.03 -5.47
C PHE A 198 -0.38 17.89 -4.77
N SER A 199 -0.33 19.19 -5.07
CA SER A 199 0.61 20.11 -4.44
C SER A 199 0.33 20.26 -2.94
N GLY A 200 -0.94 20.34 -2.54
CA GLY A 200 -1.35 20.44 -1.15
C GLY A 200 -1.02 19.18 -0.35
N GLY A 201 -1.29 17.99 -0.89
CA GLY A 201 -0.90 16.71 -0.28
C GLY A 201 0.60 16.63 -0.08
N CYS A 202 1.37 16.95 -1.13
CA CYS A 202 2.82 16.96 -1.11
C CYS A 202 3.39 17.90 -0.04
N LEU A 203 2.91 19.13 0.01
CA LEU A 203 3.33 20.12 1.00
C LEU A 203 3.11 19.63 2.43
N VAL A 204 1.91 19.10 2.71
CA VAL A 204 1.56 18.66 4.07
C VAL A 204 2.33 17.40 4.45
N SER A 205 2.59 16.47 3.53
CA SER A 205 3.45 15.31 3.78
C SER A 205 4.89 15.71 4.11
N ILE A 206 5.45 16.68 3.40
CA ILE A 206 6.76 17.25 3.72
C ILE A 206 6.76 17.84 5.12
N LEU A 207 5.77 18.68 5.43
CA LEU A 207 5.65 19.30 6.75
C LEU A 207 5.53 18.26 7.87
N THR A 208 4.77 17.18 7.64
CA THR A 208 4.63 16.07 8.59
C THR A 208 5.99 15.44 8.91
N CYS A 209 6.79 15.11 7.90
CA CYS A 209 8.11 14.51 8.10
C CYS A 209 9.10 15.50 8.77
N VAL A 210 9.06 16.78 8.41
CA VAL A 210 9.90 17.82 9.02
C VAL A 210 9.53 18.06 10.49
N ILE A 211 8.25 18.10 10.81
CA ILE A 211 7.78 18.23 12.20
C ILE A 211 8.19 16.98 13.01
N ALA A 212 8.03 15.79 12.43
CA ALA A 212 8.47 14.55 13.06
C ALA A 212 9.97 14.58 13.37
N GLN A 213 10.81 15.00 12.44
CA GLN A 213 12.26 15.13 12.70
C GLN A 213 12.60 16.15 13.77
N LYS A 214 11.90 17.29 13.82
CA LYS A 214 12.16 18.30 14.85
C LYS A 214 11.83 17.80 16.27
N ASN A 215 10.79 16.97 16.41
CA ASN A 215 10.37 16.45 17.72
C ASN A 215 11.11 15.16 18.11
N TRP A 216 11.59 14.39 17.15
CA TRP A 216 12.27 13.09 17.35
C TRP A 216 13.57 13.03 16.56
N SER A 217 14.44 14.04 16.79
CA SER A 217 15.72 14.17 16.09
C SER A 217 16.73 13.06 16.45
N GLU A 218 16.52 12.35 17.51
CA GLU A 218 17.29 11.15 17.90
C GLU A 218 16.97 9.93 17.02
N ILE A 219 15.75 9.84 16.47
CA ILE A 219 15.35 8.77 15.57
C ILE A 219 15.61 9.18 14.12
N LEU A 220 15.16 10.39 13.74
CA LEU A 220 15.35 10.96 12.41
C LEU A 220 16.57 11.89 12.39
N THR A 221 17.75 11.28 12.40
CA THR A 221 19.03 12.00 12.56
C THR A 221 19.48 12.77 11.33
N GLY A 222 20.20 13.86 11.55
CA GLY A 222 20.88 14.62 10.49
C GLY A 222 20.11 15.84 10.00
N SER A 223 20.39 16.27 8.78
CA SER A 223 19.90 17.54 8.22
C SER A 223 18.44 17.48 7.81
N LEU A 224 17.68 18.56 7.95
CA LEU A 224 16.25 18.65 7.62
C LEU A 224 15.91 18.27 6.17
N TYR A 225 16.83 18.44 5.23
CA TYR A 225 16.57 18.05 3.84
C TYR A 225 16.22 16.57 3.68
N LYS A 226 16.70 15.69 4.58
CA LYS A 226 16.37 14.26 4.57
C LYS A 226 14.88 14.03 4.79
N SER A 227 14.27 14.73 5.76
CA SER A 227 12.83 14.65 6.00
C SER A 227 12.00 15.33 4.91
N VAL A 228 12.52 16.41 4.33
CA VAL A 228 11.90 17.01 3.13
C VAL A 228 11.85 16.01 2.00
N LEU A 229 12.97 15.33 1.72
CA LEU A 229 13.07 14.32 0.67
C LEU A 229 12.17 13.11 0.96
N LEU A 230 12.14 12.63 2.22
CA LEU A 230 11.26 11.55 2.65
C LEU A 230 9.79 11.91 2.39
N GLY A 231 9.31 13.03 2.91
CA GLY A 231 7.92 13.47 2.75
C GLY A 231 7.53 13.71 1.31
N PHE A 232 8.43 14.30 0.50
CA PHE A 232 8.22 14.54 -0.91
C PHE A 232 8.06 13.24 -1.71
N LEU A 233 9.01 12.30 -1.58
CA LEU A 233 8.98 11.05 -2.34
C LEU A 233 7.88 10.10 -1.87
N CYS A 234 7.55 10.08 -0.57
CA CYS A 234 6.40 9.34 -0.06
C CYS A 234 5.07 9.88 -0.60
N SER A 235 4.92 11.21 -0.68
CA SER A 235 3.74 11.83 -1.28
C SER A 235 3.59 11.46 -2.76
N LEU A 236 4.65 11.59 -3.55
CA LEU A 236 4.64 11.20 -4.97
C LEU A 236 4.27 9.72 -5.14
N SER A 237 4.83 8.88 -4.29
CA SER A 237 4.57 7.44 -4.31
C SER A 237 3.12 7.11 -3.97
N GLY A 238 2.54 7.73 -2.93
CA GLY A 238 1.14 7.54 -2.56
C GLY A 238 0.18 8.00 -3.66
N ILE A 239 0.43 9.19 -4.23
CA ILE A 239 -0.34 9.69 -5.38
C ILE A 239 -0.26 8.72 -6.57
N THR A 240 0.93 8.19 -6.84
CA THR A 240 1.16 7.25 -7.94
C THR A 240 0.42 5.94 -7.70
N GLY A 241 0.42 5.39 -6.47
CA GLY A 241 -0.27 4.16 -6.11
C GLY A 241 -1.78 4.23 -6.37
N ASP A 242 -2.44 5.28 -5.86
CA ASP A 242 -3.86 5.52 -6.10
C ASP A 242 -4.18 5.73 -7.62
N LEU A 243 -3.30 6.40 -8.35
CA LEU A 243 -3.48 6.57 -9.80
C LEU A 243 -3.33 5.26 -10.57
N ILE A 244 -2.37 4.41 -10.21
CA ILE A 244 -2.17 3.09 -10.83
C ILE A 244 -3.39 2.20 -10.59
N GLU A 245 -3.91 2.17 -9.36
CA GLU A 245 -5.12 1.42 -9.05
C GLU A 245 -6.33 1.96 -9.84
N SER A 246 -6.44 3.28 -9.96
CA SER A 246 -7.45 3.93 -10.81
C SER A 246 -7.33 3.49 -12.27
N VAL A 247 -6.12 3.35 -12.82
CA VAL A 247 -5.91 2.83 -14.20
C VAL A 247 -6.40 1.38 -14.32
N PHE A 248 -6.09 0.52 -13.35
CA PHE A 248 -6.57 -0.87 -13.37
C PHE A 248 -8.09 -0.98 -13.32
N LYS A 249 -8.75 -0.17 -12.48
CA LYS A 249 -10.22 -0.12 -12.42
C LYS A 249 -10.82 0.34 -13.75
N ARG A 250 -10.25 1.35 -14.40
CA ARG A 250 -10.72 1.81 -15.73
C ARG A 250 -10.48 0.77 -16.82
N SER A 251 -9.34 0.07 -16.79
CA SER A 251 -9.08 -1.00 -17.75
C SER A 251 -10.07 -2.16 -17.65
N ALA A 252 -10.62 -2.42 -16.46
CA ALA A 252 -11.64 -3.42 -16.19
C ALA A 252 -13.08 -2.90 -16.33
N ASP A 253 -13.29 -1.64 -16.73
CA ASP A 253 -14.59 -0.96 -16.83
C ASP A 253 -15.38 -0.93 -15.50
N ILE A 254 -14.67 -0.92 -14.36
CA ILE A 254 -15.28 -0.85 -13.02
C ILE A 254 -14.78 0.38 -12.26
N LYS A 255 -15.45 0.67 -11.14
CA LYS A 255 -15.12 1.82 -10.30
C LYS A 255 -14.42 1.43 -9.00
N ASP A 256 -14.87 0.38 -8.36
CA ASP A 256 -14.37 -0.08 -7.07
C ASP A 256 -13.84 -1.52 -7.23
N SER A 257 -12.71 -1.86 -6.58
CA SER A 257 -12.07 -3.18 -6.72
C SER A 257 -12.86 -4.31 -6.04
N GLY A 258 -13.68 -3.94 -5.04
CA GLY A 258 -14.50 -4.85 -4.25
C GLY A 258 -15.58 -4.13 -3.45
N ASN A 259 -16.20 -4.84 -2.51
CA ASN A 259 -17.26 -4.32 -1.64
C ASN A 259 -17.05 -4.68 -0.16
N ILE A 260 -15.82 -5.05 0.22
CA ILE A 260 -15.53 -5.58 1.56
C ILE A 260 -15.54 -4.45 2.61
N ILE A 261 -15.04 -3.27 2.24
CA ILE A 261 -14.94 -2.13 3.17
C ILE A 261 -16.10 -1.18 2.96
N PRO A 262 -17.01 -1.03 3.95
CA PRO A 262 -18.17 -0.16 3.84
C PRO A 262 -17.78 1.28 3.50
N GLY A 263 -18.39 1.81 2.43
CA GLY A 263 -18.19 3.18 1.97
C GLY A 263 -16.87 3.46 1.21
N ARG A 264 -15.90 2.52 1.22
CA ARG A 264 -14.62 2.64 0.48
C ARG A 264 -14.54 1.72 -0.73
N GLY A 265 -15.16 0.54 -0.67
CA GLY A 265 -15.08 -0.44 -1.76
C GLY A 265 -14.31 -1.70 -1.35
N GLY A 266 -13.27 -2.07 -2.08
CA GLY A 266 -12.40 -3.19 -1.76
C GLY A 266 -11.32 -2.87 -0.73
N VAL A 267 -10.59 -3.90 -0.32
CA VAL A 267 -9.38 -3.77 0.48
C VAL A 267 -8.30 -3.07 -0.36
N LEU A 268 -8.16 -3.44 -1.63
CA LEU A 268 -7.21 -2.82 -2.55
C LEU A 268 -7.44 -1.31 -2.68
N ASP A 269 -8.72 -0.85 -2.81
CA ASP A 269 -9.09 0.57 -2.82
C ASP A 269 -8.65 1.34 -1.54
N SER A 270 -8.38 0.63 -0.47
CA SER A 270 -8.01 1.24 0.82
C SER A 270 -6.51 1.22 1.11
N VAL A 271 -5.76 0.38 0.39
CA VAL A 271 -4.32 0.19 0.63
C VAL A 271 -3.44 0.59 -0.57
N ASP A 272 -4.01 1.04 -1.66
CA ASP A 272 -3.31 1.41 -2.90
C ASP A 272 -2.16 2.40 -2.69
N SER A 273 -2.42 3.52 -2.03
CA SER A 273 -1.42 4.52 -1.64
C SER A 273 -0.40 3.96 -0.65
N ILE A 274 -0.85 3.14 0.32
CA ILE A 274 -0.02 2.50 1.33
C ILE A 274 1.00 1.56 0.67
N LEU A 275 0.53 0.70 -0.26
CA LEU A 275 1.37 -0.29 -0.93
C LEU A 275 2.52 0.33 -1.72
N PHE A 276 2.23 1.42 -2.45
CA PHE A 276 3.27 2.09 -3.22
C PHE A 276 4.23 2.91 -2.34
N THR A 277 3.72 3.47 -1.24
CA THR A 277 4.55 4.26 -0.33
C THR A 277 5.44 3.39 0.57
N ALA A 278 5.02 2.17 0.91
CA ALA A 278 5.76 1.31 1.83
C ALA A 278 7.22 1.04 1.42
N PRO A 279 7.53 0.60 0.18
CA PRO A 279 8.92 0.41 -0.24
C PRO A 279 9.72 1.72 -0.25
N VAL A 280 9.11 2.82 -0.67
CA VAL A 280 9.78 4.13 -0.72
C VAL A 280 10.10 4.61 0.69
N PHE A 281 9.14 4.56 1.61
CA PHE A 281 9.35 4.93 3.00
C PHE A 281 10.42 4.07 3.66
N TYR A 282 10.35 2.74 3.53
CA TYR A 282 11.32 1.82 4.11
C TYR A 282 12.74 2.09 3.59
N ILE A 283 12.92 2.16 2.26
CA ILE A 283 14.23 2.35 1.63
C ILE A 283 14.81 3.71 1.99
N LEU A 284 14.01 4.78 1.92
CA LEU A 284 14.48 6.13 2.27
C LEU A 284 14.81 6.25 3.75
N THR A 285 13.98 5.69 4.63
CA THR A 285 14.26 5.68 6.07
C THR A 285 15.57 4.97 6.34
N PHE A 286 15.80 3.81 5.71
CA PHE A 286 17.04 3.05 5.85
C PHE A 286 18.26 3.84 5.34
N ILE A 287 18.21 4.41 4.13
CA ILE A 287 19.35 5.10 3.51
C ILE A 287 19.64 6.45 4.20
N LEU A 288 18.60 7.21 4.51
CA LEU A 288 18.76 8.59 4.99
C LEU A 288 19.06 8.68 6.49
N PHE A 289 18.45 7.81 7.29
CA PHE A 289 18.53 7.89 8.76
C PHE A 289 19.26 6.74 9.40
N ASN A 290 19.49 5.63 8.66
CA ASN A 290 20.19 4.43 9.11
C ASN A 290 19.73 3.94 10.50
N PRO A 291 18.42 3.67 10.68
CA PRO A 291 17.88 3.25 11.96
C PRO A 291 18.43 1.87 12.36
N GLU A 292 18.56 1.66 13.68
CA GLU A 292 18.93 0.36 14.21
C GLU A 292 17.82 -0.67 13.97
N PHE A 293 18.21 -1.92 13.68
CA PHE A 293 17.29 -3.05 13.64
C PHE A 293 17.13 -3.68 15.04
N ILE A 294 15.99 -4.29 15.27
CA ILE A 294 15.76 -5.16 16.43
C ILE A 294 16.75 -6.33 16.32
N LYS A 295 17.44 -6.63 17.42
CA LYS A 295 18.44 -7.72 17.48
C LYS A 295 17.77 -9.07 17.62
#